data_255c35b438a351d81506935c327ef17b
#
_entry.id   255c35b438a351d81506935c327ef17b
#
_cell.length_a   1.000
_cell.length_b   1.000
_cell.length_c   1.000
_cell.angle_alpha   90.00
_cell.angle_beta   90.00
_cell.angle_gamma   90.00
#
_symmetry.space_group_name_H-M   'P 1'
#
loop_
_entity.id
_entity.type
_entity.pdbx_description
1 polymer ?
#
loop_
_entity_poly.entity_id
_entity_poly.type
_entity_poly.pdbx_seq_one_letter_code
_entity_poly.pdbx_strand_id
1 'polypeptide(L)'
;MLGPQQMKINLENTSIISYLDHFIANAKFRSISGGRIGLSTRAIANYTNFRVVFKAFEAYLSGALYFHELNKTNVDAFKHWLLQERAYSDNHAGRLMGTLKTICVDAKKNDVEVHPYINYVSGFAQARQDKLINILTFADLEKIESICLPSERLENTRKWMIIGFWLGQRVSDLLALSKLDIRSAPNGGVYVDILQKKTRTAVTVGVINPLAVEIITHHFPRGIGDRCFNRYMKEVLELAGINEEVKGYQYNPESKRKEIGLFPKYQVISSHDLRRSFATNFFGKIETPILMNMTGHSRESTFLSYIGRNNNRDAYADIFMSGVLKIQEKRSLNDGYSKAVAM
;
A
#
# COMPACT_ATOMS: atom_id res chain seq x y z
N MET A 1 0.87 -9.12 -45.41
CA MET A 1 1.15 -9.01 -43.95
C MET A 1 2.60 -8.58 -43.80
N LEU A 2 2.83 -7.30 -43.56
CA LEU A 2 4.17 -6.78 -43.28
C LEU A 2 4.50 -7.11 -41.82
N GLY A 3 5.52 -7.92 -41.60
CA GLY A 3 6.03 -8.25 -40.27
C GLY A 3 6.55 -7.01 -39.54
N PRO A 4 6.64 -7.03 -38.20
CA PRO A 4 7.13 -5.90 -37.42
C PRO A 4 8.58 -5.61 -37.86
N GLN A 5 8.79 -4.44 -38.44
CA GLN A 5 10.13 -3.93 -38.68
C GLN A 5 10.80 -3.79 -37.29
N GLN A 6 11.70 -4.71 -36.99
CA GLN A 6 12.71 -4.51 -35.95
C GLN A 6 13.56 -3.32 -36.44
N MET A 7 13.26 -2.12 -35.92
CA MET A 7 14.23 -1.02 -36.01
C MET A 7 15.49 -1.51 -35.30
N LYS A 8 16.51 -1.87 -36.07
CA LYS A 8 17.87 -2.04 -35.53
C LYS A 8 18.28 -0.67 -34.99
N ILE A 9 18.28 -0.53 -33.70
CA ILE A 9 18.84 0.64 -33.03
C ILE A 9 20.33 0.63 -33.38
N ASN A 10 20.85 1.75 -33.88
CA ASN A 10 22.29 1.91 -34.05
C ASN A 10 22.89 2.02 -32.64
N LEU A 11 23.55 0.95 -32.19
CA LEU A 11 23.85 0.66 -30.79
C LEU A 11 24.96 1.56 -30.23
N GLU A 12 25.80 2.15 -31.07
CA GLU A 12 27.00 2.88 -30.65
C GLU A 12 26.74 4.30 -30.11
N ASN A 13 25.56 4.90 -30.38
CA ASN A 13 25.25 6.28 -29.97
C ASN A 13 23.76 6.47 -29.61
N THR A 14 23.20 5.59 -28.77
CA THR A 14 21.80 5.68 -28.42
C THR A 14 21.63 6.53 -27.16
N SER A 15 20.88 7.65 -27.25
CA SER A 15 20.53 8.46 -26.07
C SER A 15 19.57 7.69 -25.15
N ILE A 16 19.58 8.05 -23.86
CA ILE A 16 18.72 7.41 -22.85
C ILE A 16 17.24 7.58 -23.20
N ILE A 17 16.85 8.75 -23.70
CA ILE A 17 15.46 9.04 -24.09
C ILE A 17 15.07 8.21 -25.31
N SER A 18 15.92 8.13 -26.35
CA SER A 18 15.64 7.32 -27.53
C SER A 18 15.46 5.84 -27.19
N TYR A 19 16.31 5.32 -26.32
CA TYR A 19 16.18 3.95 -25.81
C TYR A 19 14.88 3.74 -25.03
N LEU A 20 14.51 4.69 -24.13
CA LEU A 20 13.26 4.65 -23.38
C LEU A 20 12.04 4.64 -24.28
N ASP A 21 12.05 5.42 -25.37
CA ASP A 21 10.96 5.43 -26.36
C ASP A 21 10.79 4.06 -26.99
N HIS A 22 11.89 3.46 -27.42
CA HIS A 22 11.88 2.09 -27.95
C HIS A 22 11.44 1.06 -26.90
N PHE A 23 11.97 1.17 -25.67
CA PHE A 23 11.61 0.30 -24.55
C PHE A 23 10.10 0.32 -24.25
N ILE A 24 9.50 1.51 -24.22
CA ILE A 24 8.08 1.71 -23.94
C ILE A 24 7.21 1.22 -25.11
N ALA A 25 7.60 1.51 -26.36
CA ALA A 25 6.88 1.06 -27.55
C ALA A 25 6.79 -0.47 -27.63
N ASN A 26 7.87 -1.17 -27.24
CA ASN A 26 7.95 -2.63 -27.26
C ASN A 26 7.54 -3.29 -25.93
N ALA A 27 7.02 -2.52 -24.96
CA ALA A 27 6.73 -3.00 -23.61
C ALA A 27 5.79 -4.21 -23.55
N LYS A 28 4.85 -4.33 -24.51
CA LYS A 28 3.89 -5.45 -24.59
C LYS A 28 4.51 -6.78 -25.03
N PHE A 29 5.65 -6.73 -25.69
CA PHE A 29 6.32 -7.91 -26.26
C PHE A 29 7.55 -8.35 -25.47
N ARG A 30 7.93 -7.60 -24.43
CA ARG A 30 9.13 -7.88 -23.64
C ARG A 30 8.96 -9.09 -22.75
N SER A 31 9.95 -9.97 -22.76
CA SER A 31 10.04 -11.07 -21.79
C SER A 31 10.40 -10.51 -20.41
N ILE A 32 9.67 -10.94 -19.39
CA ILE A 32 9.90 -10.58 -17.99
C ILE A 32 10.18 -11.83 -17.15
N SER A 33 10.75 -11.64 -15.95
CA SER A 33 11.08 -12.74 -15.06
C SER A 33 9.87 -13.65 -14.82
N GLY A 34 10.12 -14.96 -14.77
CA GLY A 34 9.08 -15.99 -14.59
C GLY A 34 8.33 -16.35 -15.88
N GLY A 35 8.94 -16.16 -17.06
CA GLY A 35 8.42 -16.62 -18.35
C GLY A 35 7.20 -15.85 -18.89
N ARG A 36 6.86 -14.72 -18.27
CA ARG A 36 5.74 -13.87 -18.70
C ARG A 36 6.16 -12.93 -19.81
N ILE A 37 5.23 -12.62 -20.72
CA ILE A 37 5.42 -11.66 -21.81
C ILE A 37 4.58 -10.41 -21.53
N GLY A 38 5.16 -9.24 -21.77
CA GLY A 38 4.52 -7.95 -21.66
C GLY A 38 4.58 -7.33 -20.26
N LEU A 39 4.93 -6.04 -20.22
CA LEU A 39 4.88 -5.24 -19.01
C LEU A 39 3.43 -4.88 -18.67
N SER A 40 3.11 -4.81 -17.37
CA SER A 40 1.80 -4.33 -16.93
C SER A 40 1.61 -2.86 -17.30
N THR A 41 0.35 -2.43 -17.49
CA THR A 41 -0.01 -1.02 -17.73
C THR A 41 0.60 -0.07 -16.71
N ARG A 42 0.66 -0.50 -15.43
CA ARG A 42 1.28 0.28 -14.36
C ARG A 42 2.80 0.41 -14.53
N ALA A 43 3.47 -0.66 -14.95
CA ALA A 43 4.91 -0.63 -15.22
C ALA A 43 5.21 0.30 -16.40
N ILE A 44 4.43 0.22 -17.47
CA ILE A 44 4.54 1.11 -18.63
C ILE A 44 4.38 2.57 -18.19
N ALA A 45 3.33 2.88 -17.41
CA ALA A 45 3.11 4.23 -16.88
C ALA A 45 4.29 4.75 -16.03
N ASN A 46 4.93 3.87 -15.24
CA ASN A 46 6.12 4.24 -14.46
C ASN A 46 7.30 4.62 -15.37
N TYR A 47 7.56 3.85 -16.43
CA TYR A 47 8.62 4.17 -17.39
C TYR A 47 8.30 5.44 -18.21
N THR A 48 7.04 5.63 -18.57
CA THR A 48 6.59 6.87 -19.24
C THR A 48 6.80 8.09 -18.33
N ASN A 49 6.47 7.97 -17.05
CA ASN A 49 6.74 9.04 -16.09
C ASN A 49 8.25 9.29 -15.92
N PHE A 50 9.05 8.23 -15.81
CA PHE A 50 10.51 8.36 -15.75
C PHE A 50 11.06 9.07 -16.98
N ARG A 51 10.60 8.72 -18.19
CA ARG A 51 10.97 9.41 -19.44
C ARG A 51 10.69 10.91 -19.38
N VAL A 52 9.50 11.31 -18.90
CA VAL A 52 9.14 12.73 -18.77
C VAL A 52 10.10 13.44 -17.80
N VAL A 53 10.38 12.82 -16.66
CA VAL A 53 11.30 13.40 -15.65
C VAL A 53 12.72 13.49 -16.19
N PHE A 54 13.20 12.43 -16.87
CA PHE A 54 14.57 12.41 -17.40
C PHE A 54 14.76 13.40 -18.54
N LYS A 55 13.77 13.56 -19.41
CA LYS A 55 13.77 14.60 -20.45
C LYS A 55 13.82 16.02 -19.85
N ALA A 56 13.16 16.26 -18.74
CA ALA A 56 13.27 17.53 -18.02
C ALA A 56 14.65 17.76 -17.41
N PHE A 57 15.36 16.69 -17.03
CA PHE A 57 16.75 16.77 -16.58
C PHE A 57 17.70 17.06 -17.72
N GLU A 58 17.55 16.41 -18.89
CA GLU A 58 18.33 16.73 -20.09
C GLU A 58 18.16 18.21 -20.51
N ALA A 59 16.92 18.74 -20.40
CA ALA A 59 16.65 20.15 -20.66
C ALA A 59 17.37 21.08 -19.65
N TYR A 60 17.47 20.67 -18.38
CA TYR A 60 18.23 21.38 -17.36
C TYR A 60 19.73 21.39 -17.67
N LEU A 61 20.27 20.30 -18.21
CA LEU A 61 21.67 20.19 -18.65
C LEU A 61 21.94 20.88 -20.01
N SER A 62 20.89 21.35 -20.69
CA SER A 62 20.96 21.87 -22.07
C SER A 62 21.57 20.89 -23.10
N GLY A 63 21.41 19.58 -22.87
CA GLY A 63 21.90 18.53 -23.75
C GLY A 63 21.33 17.15 -23.49
N ALA A 64 21.34 16.29 -24.53
CA ALA A 64 20.97 14.89 -24.38
C ALA A 64 22.05 14.13 -23.62
N LEU A 65 21.66 13.12 -22.85
CA LEU A 65 22.55 12.21 -22.14
C LEU A 65 22.56 10.83 -22.80
N TYR A 66 23.77 10.29 -22.94
CA TYR A 66 24.03 8.97 -23.47
C TYR A 66 24.42 7.99 -22.36
N PHE A 67 24.25 6.70 -22.59
CA PHE A 67 24.52 5.69 -21.57
C PHE A 67 26.00 5.64 -21.14
N HIS A 68 26.92 5.86 -22.06
CA HIS A 68 28.36 5.89 -21.76
C HIS A 68 28.78 7.14 -20.94
N GLU A 69 27.93 8.18 -20.89
CA GLU A 69 28.17 9.39 -20.11
C GLU A 69 27.63 9.31 -18.66
N LEU A 70 26.97 8.22 -18.29
CA LEU A 70 26.45 8.04 -16.92
C LEU A 70 27.57 7.74 -15.90
N ASN A 71 28.60 8.58 -15.91
CA ASN A 71 29.66 8.58 -14.91
C ASN A 71 29.14 9.10 -13.56
N LYS A 72 30.03 9.10 -12.54
CA LYS A 72 29.69 9.56 -11.19
C LYS A 72 29.10 10.97 -11.18
N THR A 73 29.72 11.90 -11.91
CA THR A 73 29.30 13.31 -11.95
C THR A 73 27.87 13.46 -12.46
N ASN A 74 27.53 12.84 -13.60
CA ASN A 74 26.21 12.97 -14.21
C ASN A 74 25.11 12.24 -13.41
N VAL A 75 25.45 11.11 -12.79
CA VAL A 75 24.51 10.40 -11.90
C VAL A 75 24.25 11.18 -10.61
N ASP A 76 25.30 11.75 -10.00
CA ASP A 76 25.17 12.58 -8.80
C ASP A 76 24.42 13.90 -9.13
N ALA A 77 24.66 14.49 -10.29
CA ALA A 77 23.91 15.66 -10.77
C ALA A 77 22.40 15.34 -10.94
N PHE A 78 22.05 14.18 -11.51
CA PHE A 78 20.66 13.75 -11.62
C PHE A 78 20.02 13.58 -10.24
N LYS A 79 20.71 12.89 -9.31
CA LYS A 79 20.25 12.73 -7.92
C LYS A 79 20.05 14.08 -7.23
N HIS A 80 20.99 14.99 -7.34
CA HIS A 80 20.94 16.34 -6.77
C HIS A 80 19.74 17.11 -7.34
N TRP A 81 19.59 17.12 -8.66
CA TRP A 81 18.49 17.79 -9.33
C TRP A 81 17.12 17.23 -8.89
N LEU A 82 16.98 15.91 -8.74
CA LEU A 82 15.72 15.30 -8.23
C LEU A 82 15.39 15.78 -6.81
N LEU A 83 16.40 15.89 -5.93
CA LEU A 83 16.19 16.21 -4.52
C LEU A 83 16.10 17.71 -4.25
N GLN A 84 16.90 18.52 -4.91
CA GLN A 84 16.99 19.96 -4.65
C GLN A 84 16.14 20.77 -5.61
N GLU A 85 16.36 20.66 -6.92
CA GLU A 85 15.66 21.49 -7.90
C GLU A 85 14.19 21.06 -8.08
N ARG A 86 13.95 19.76 -8.18
CA ARG A 86 12.57 19.22 -8.29
C ARG A 86 11.91 19.01 -6.93
N ALA A 87 12.68 19.07 -5.88
CA ALA A 87 12.22 18.90 -4.51
C ALA A 87 11.37 17.62 -4.31
N TYR A 88 11.72 16.52 -5.01
CA TYR A 88 11.02 15.24 -4.81
C TYR A 88 11.35 14.62 -3.46
N SER A 89 10.41 13.86 -2.90
CA SER A 89 10.68 13.09 -1.69
C SER A 89 11.73 12.01 -1.96
N ASP A 90 12.49 11.63 -0.93
CA ASP A 90 13.53 10.58 -1.00
C ASP A 90 13.00 9.30 -1.64
N ASN A 91 11.80 8.88 -1.24
CA ASN A 91 11.14 7.69 -1.80
C ASN A 91 10.83 7.82 -3.29
N HIS A 92 10.50 9.03 -3.77
CA HIS A 92 10.23 9.24 -5.19
C HIS A 92 11.52 9.33 -5.98
N ALA A 93 12.48 10.15 -5.52
CA ALA A 93 13.79 10.28 -6.13
C ALA A 93 14.52 8.92 -6.19
N GLY A 94 14.52 8.17 -5.09
CA GLY A 94 15.14 6.85 -5.04
C GLY A 94 14.49 5.83 -5.99
N ARG A 95 13.18 5.90 -6.23
CA ARG A 95 12.53 5.08 -7.27
C ARG A 95 13.00 5.45 -8.67
N LEU A 96 13.15 6.75 -8.95
CA LEU A 96 13.65 7.21 -10.25
C LEU A 96 15.09 6.76 -10.48
N MET A 97 15.95 6.83 -9.45
CA MET A 97 17.31 6.29 -9.51
C MET A 97 17.33 4.78 -9.75
N GLY A 98 16.46 4.03 -9.08
CA GLY A 98 16.29 2.59 -9.32
C GLY A 98 15.77 2.28 -10.72
N THR A 99 14.91 3.14 -11.29
CA THR A 99 14.44 3.01 -12.67
C THR A 99 15.56 3.28 -13.67
N LEU A 100 16.39 4.31 -13.43
CA LEU A 100 17.58 4.57 -14.24
C LEU A 100 18.48 3.32 -14.31
N LYS A 101 18.82 2.74 -13.14
CA LYS A 101 19.59 1.50 -13.10
C LYS A 101 18.95 0.38 -13.90
N THR A 102 17.64 0.19 -13.76
CA THR A 102 16.92 -0.89 -14.48
C THR A 102 17.01 -0.72 -15.98
N ILE A 103 16.85 0.51 -16.49
CA ILE A 103 16.98 0.81 -17.92
C ILE A 103 18.41 0.61 -18.41
N CYS A 104 19.40 1.01 -17.62
CA CYS A 104 20.82 0.79 -17.97
C CYS A 104 21.18 -0.70 -18.01
N VAL A 105 20.67 -1.49 -17.07
CA VAL A 105 20.86 -2.97 -17.08
C VAL A 105 20.18 -3.60 -18.29
N ASP A 106 19.02 -3.11 -18.66
CA ASP A 106 18.32 -3.57 -19.84
C ASP A 106 19.06 -3.18 -21.14
N ALA A 107 19.52 -1.94 -21.23
CA ALA A 107 20.33 -1.45 -22.35
C ALA A 107 21.60 -2.29 -22.55
N LYS A 108 22.32 -2.57 -21.46
CA LYS A 108 23.50 -3.44 -21.48
C LYS A 108 23.20 -4.86 -21.99
N LYS A 109 22.02 -5.42 -21.66
CA LYS A 109 21.58 -6.74 -22.19
C LYS A 109 21.25 -6.72 -23.67
N ASN A 110 21.05 -5.54 -24.25
CA ASN A 110 20.80 -5.32 -25.67
C ASN A 110 22.01 -4.68 -26.36
N ASP A 111 23.22 -4.97 -25.86
CA ASP A 111 24.50 -4.59 -26.43
C ASP A 111 24.73 -3.07 -26.55
N VAL A 112 24.02 -2.26 -25.75
CA VAL A 112 24.31 -0.82 -25.63
C VAL A 112 25.44 -0.62 -24.64
N GLU A 113 26.44 0.19 -25.02
CA GLU A 113 27.55 0.57 -24.15
C GLU A 113 27.03 1.45 -23.00
N VAL A 114 27.22 0.98 -21.78
CA VAL A 114 26.78 1.67 -20.55
C VAL A 114 27.95 1.88 -19.63
N HIS A 115 28.12 3.12 -19.13
CA HIS A 115 29.22 3.47 -18.23
C HIS A 115 29.25 2.55 -17.00
N PRO A 116 30.40 2.00 -16.60
CA PRO A 116 30.51 1.02 -15.49
C PRO A 116 29.99 1.54 -14.14
N TYR A 117 30.02 2.85 -13.93
CA TYR A 117 29.55 3.47 -12.69
C TYR A 117 28.11 3.13 -12.32
N ILE A 118 27.27 2.75 -13.31
CA ILE A 118 25.88 2.34 -13.05
C ILE A 118 25.77 1.15 -12.10
N ASN A 119 26.80 0.32 -11.98
CA ASN A 119 26.81 -0.80 -11.04
C ASN A 119 26.72 -0.34 -9.58
N TYR A 120 27.21 0.85 -9.26
CA TYR A 120 27.15 1.47 -7.93
C TYR A 120 25.87 2.26 -7.67
N VAL A 121 25.05 2.47 -8.72
CA VAL A 121 23.76 3.18 -8.57
C VAL A 121 22.74 2.24 -7.94
N SER A 122 22.02 2.73 -6.96
CA SER A 122 20.90 2.03 -6.33
C SER A 122 19.76 3.00 -6.04
N GLY A 123 18.55 2.46 -5.97
CA GLY A 123 17.43 3.21 -5.38
C GLY A 123 17.66 3.41 -3.89
N PHE A 124 17.07 4.45 -3.35
CA PHE A 124 17.07 4.75 -1.92
C PHE A 124 15.66 5.10 -1.44
N ALA A 125 15.46 5.10 -0.14
CA ALA A 125 14.19 5.44 0.48
C ALA A 125 14.44 6.06 1.86
N GLN A 126 13.47 6.81 2.33
CA GLN A 126 13.46 7.31 3.70
C GLN A 126 13.56 6.14 4.70
N ALA A 127 14.29 6.34 5.79
CA ALA A 127 14.43 5.34 6.84
C ALA A 127 13.07 4.92 7.40
N ARG A 128 12.92 3.61 7.71
CA ARG A 128 11.64 3.05 8.19
C ARG A 128 11.18 3.56 9.56
N GLN A 129 12.10 4.13 10.33
CA GLN A 129 11.83 4.61 11.69
C GLN A 129 10.87 5.81 11.74
N ASP A 130 10.68 6.52 10.63
CA ASP A 130 9.88 7.76 10.57
C ASP A 130 8.42 7.53 10.11
N LYS A 131 7.95 6.28 10.06
CA LYS A 131 6.57 6.01 9.68
C LYS A 131 5.62 6.30 10.83
N LEU A 132 4.93 7.41 10.73
CA LEU A 132 3.77 7.69 11.59
C LEU A 132 2.62 6.76 11.23
N ILE A 133 2.07 6.09 12.23
CA ILE A 133 0.98 5.12 12.08
C ILE A 133 -0.20 5.60 12.90
N ASN A 134 -1.23 6.04 12.20
CA ASN A 134 -2.51 6.37 12.78
C ASN A 134 -3.52 5.27 12.43
N ILE A 135 -4.35 4.89 13.40
CA ILE A 135 -5.39 3.87 13.24
C ILE A 135 -6.70 4.35 13.85
N LEU A 136 -7.79 3.77 13.42
CA LEU A 136 -9.08 3.83 14.12
C LEU A 136 -9.14 2.68 15.12
N THR A 137 -9.47 2.99 16.36
CA THR A 137 -9.69 2.03 17.44
C THR A 137 -11.13 1.50 17.42
N PHE A 138 -11.45 0.51 18.27
CA PHE A 138 -12.85 0.10 18.46
C PHE A 138 -13.69 1.23 19.05
N ALA A 139 -13.14 2.06 19.95
CA ALA A 139 -13.83 3.22 20.47
C ALA A 139 -14.13 4.28 19.39
N ASP A 140 -13.23 4.45 18.41
CA ASP A 140 -13.51 5.31 17.25
C ASP A 140 -14.61 4.71 16.37
N LEU A 141 -14.63 3.38 16.22
CA LEU A 141 -15.68 2.70 15.46
C LEU A 141 -17.05 2.89 16.11
N GLU A 142 -17.16 2.74 17.42
CA GLU A 142 -18.40 3.00 18.19
C GLU A 142 -18.92 4.43 17.98
N LYS A 143 -18.04 5.43 17.97
CA LYS A 143 -18.40 6.81 17.64
C LYS A 143 -18.94 6.94 16.22
N ILE A 144 -18.28 6.29 15.23
CA ILE A 144 -18.70 6.30 13.82
C ILE A 144 -20.07 5.61 13.66
N GLU A 145 -20.33 4.53 14.39
CA GLU A 145 -21.57 3.77 14.34
C GLU A 145 -22.76 4.56 14.94
N SER A 146 -22.52 5.33 16.00
CA SER A 146 -23.55 6.00 16.78
C SER A 146 -23.99 7.37 16.27
N ILE A 147 -23.22 8.03 15.39
CA ILE A 147 -23.55 9.39 14.94
C ILE A 147 -24.74 9.42 13.98
N CYS A 148 -25.50 10.51 14.04
CA CYS A 148 -26.50 10.84 13.04
C CYS A 148 -25.86 11.67 11.92
N LEU A 149 -25.94 11.21 10.68
CA LEU A 149 -25.31 11.86 9.54
C LEU A 149 -26.31 12.71 8.74
N PRO A 150 -25.92 13.92 8.30
CA PRO A 150 -26.84 14.87 7.65
C PRO A 150 -27.19 14.53 6.19
N SER A 151 -26.57 13.50 5.61
CA SER A 151 -26.79 13.19 4.19
C SER A 151 -26.57 11.72 3.87
N GLU A 152 -27.32 11.24 2.87
CA GLU A 152 -27.25 9.88 2.38
C GLU A 152 -25.87 9.50 1.81
N ARG A 153 -25.13 10.47 1.26
CA ARG A 153 -23.76 10.24 0.79
C ARG A 153 -22.79 9.91 1.93
N LEU A 154 -22.94 10.57 3.09
CA LEU A 154 -22.14 10.32 4.27
C LEU A 154 -22.55 9.01 4.92
N GLU A 155 -23.84 8.70 4.93
CA GLU A 155 -24.37 7.43 5.40
C GLU A 155 -23.83 6.26 4.55
N ASN A 156 -23.82 6.40 3.23
CA ASN A 156 -23.23 5.43 2.32
C ASN A 156 -21.72 5.25 2.59
N THR A 157 -21.02 6.34 2.89
CA THR A 157 -19.60 6.31 3.23
C THR A 157 -19.36 5.62 4.56
N ARG A 158 -20.19 5.89 5.59
CA ARG A 158 -20.13 5.22 6.89
C ARG A 158 -20.27 3.70 6.75
N LYS A 159 -21.21 3.23 5.93
CA LYS A 159 -21.37 1.80 5.65
C LYS A 159 -20.10 1.18 5.07
N TRP A 160 -19.49 1.83 4.09
CA TRP A 160 -18.20 1.39 3.54
C TRP A 160 -17.06 1.43 4.57
N MET A 161 -17.05 2.41 5.48
CA MET A 161 -16.06 2.49 6.56
C MET A 161 -16.19 1.31 7.53
N ILE A 162 -17.42 0.98 7.96
CA ILE A 162 -17.71 -0.14 8.86
C ILE A 162 -17.28 -1.45 8.19
N ILE A 163 -17.70 -1.70 6.94
CA ILE A 163 -17.28 -2.88 6.18
C ILE A 163 -15.75 -2.93 6.06
N GLY A 164 -15.11 -1.80 5.72
CA GLY A 164 -13.66 -1.71 5.55
C GLY A 164 -12.87 -1.97 6.83
N PHE A 165 -13.40 -1.54 7.98
CA PHE A 165 -12.82 -1.79 9.29
C PHE A 165 -12.80 -3.29 9.62
N TRP A 166 -13.90 -4.00 9.33
CA TRP A 166 -14.03 -5.44 9.63
C TRP A 166 -13.40 -6.37 8.58
N LEU A 167 -13.25 -5.90 7.34
CA LEU A 167 -12.62 -6.71 6.27
C LEU A 167 -11.10 -6.52 6.18
N GLY A 168 -10.59 -5.36 6.54
CA GLY A 168 -9.16 -5.08 6.44
C GLY A 168 -8.59 -5.10 5.01
N GLN A 169 -9.41 -4.82 3.98
CA GLN A 169 -8.98 -4.88 2.58
C GLN A 169 -8.44 -3.55 2.07
N ARG A 170 -7.69 -3.61 0.97
CA ARG A 170 -7.26 -2.38 0.27
C ARG A 170 -8.49 -1.68 -0.30
N VAL A 171 -8.47 -0.35 -0.34
CA VAL A 171 -9.61 0.44 -0.84
C VAL A 171 -10.07 0.00 -2.23
N SER A 172 -9.14 -0.32 -3.12
CA SER A 172 -9.47 -0.81 -4.48
C SER A 172 -10.19 -2.16 -4.50
N ASP A 173 -9.95 -2.99 -3.49
CA ASP A 173 -10.56 -4.30 -3.35
C ASP A 173 -11.89 -4.15 -2.57
N LEU A 174 -11.90 -3.34 -1.51
CA LEU A 174 -13.10 -3.01 -0.73
C LEU A 174 -14.21 -2.39 -1.60
N LEU A 175 -13.92 -1.31 -2.32
CA LEU A 175 -14.93 -0.58 -3.11
C LEU A 175 -15.32 -1.30 -4.42
N ALA A 176 -14.67 -2.43 -4.73
CA ALA A 176 -15.05 -3.29 -5.84
C ALA A 176 -15.99 -4.44 -5.43
N LEU A 177 -16.25 -4.59 -4.13
CA LEU A 177 -17.15 -5.63 -3.63
C LEU A 177 -18.58 -5.46 -4.16
N SER A 178 -19.22 -6.59 -4.38
CA SER A 178 -20.61 -6.71 -4.77
C SER A 178 -21.31 -7.76 -3.90
N LYS A 179 -22.62 -7.86 -3.99
CA LYS A 179 -23.39 -8.91 -3.29
C LYS A 179 -23.01 -10.33 -3.75
N LEU A 180 -22.42 -10.48 -4.94
CA LEU A 180 -21.99 -11.78 -5.48
C LEU A 180 -20.76 -12.35 -4.74
N ASP A 181 -20.01 -11.50 -4.06
CA ASP A 181 -18.82 -11.88 -3.30
C ASP A 181 -19.15 -12.38 -1.88
N ILE A 182 -20.45 -12.46 -1.53
CA ILE A 182 -20.92 -12.68 -0.16
C ILE A 182 -21.62 -14.05 -0.07
N ARG A 183 -21.25 -14.85 0.94
CA ARG A 183 -21.87 -16.12 1.27
C ARG A 183 -22.24 -16.17 2.75
N SER A 184 -23.34 -16.85 3.09
CA SER A 184 -23.70 -17.10 4.49
C SER A 184 -22.68 -18.02 5.17
N ALA A 185 -22.36 -17.72 6.43
CA ALA A 185 -21.53 -18.57 7.27
C ALA A 185 -22.40 -19.35 8.28
N PRO A 186 -22.00 -20.59 8.68
CA PRO A 186 -22.80 -21.44 9.55
C PRO A 186 -23.11 -20.85 10.94
N ASN A 187 -22.27 -19.90 11.40
CA ASN A 187 -22.37 -19.28 12.72
C ASN A 187 -23.20 -17.97 12.74
N GLY A 188 -24.01 -17.73 11.71
CA GLY A 188 -24.82 -16.51 11.58
C GLY A 188 -24.07 -15.29 11.04
N GLY A 189 -22.77 -15.44 10.71
CA GLY A 189 -21.99 -14.42 10.03
C GLY A 189 -22.04 -14.53 8.51
N VAL A 190 -21.13 -13.83 7.85
CA VAL A 190 -20.93 -13.91 6.39
C VAL A 190 -19.49 -14.17 6.04
N TYR A 191 -19.26 -14.88 4.95
CA TYR A 191 -17.98 -14.96 4.27
C TYR A 191 -17.96 -13.97 3.10
N VAL A 192 -16.88 -13.23 2.99
CA VAL A 192 -16.64 -12.32 1.86
C VAL A 192 -15.43 -12.81 1.09
N ASP A 193 -15.64 -13.23 -0.15
CA ASP A 193 -14.61 -13.79 -1.03
C ASP A 193 -14.01 -12.67 -1.90
N ILE A 194 -12.70 -12.49 -1.88
CA ILE A 194 -12.03 -11.36 -2.50
C ILE A 194 -10.84 -11.84 -3.32
N LEU A 195 -10.82 -11.53 -4.62
CA LEU A 195 -9.61 -11.65 -5.42
C LEU A 195 -8.86 -10.32 -5.41
N GLN A 196 -7.80 -10.24 -4.61
CA GLN A 196 -7.03 -9.00 -4.46
C GLN A 196 -6.38 -8.57 -5.77
N LYS A 197 -6.71 -7.37 -6.27
CA LYS A 197 -6.25 -6.84 -7.57
C LYS A 197 -4.72 -6.72 -7.66
N LYS A 198 -4.05 -6.35 -6.57
CA LYS A 198 -2.61 -6.10 -6.55
C LYS A 198 -1.78 -7.38 -6.54
N THR A 199 -2.17 -8.37 -5.74
CA THR A 199 -1.41 -9.60 -5.50
C THR A 199 -1.93 -10.81 -6.25
N ARG A 200 -3.15 -10.71 -6.81
CA ARG A 200 -3.89 -11.83 -7.43
C ARG A 200 -4.13 -12.98 -6.45
N THR A 201 -4.16 -12.69 -5.17
CA THR A 201 -4.41 -13.66 -4.11
C THR A 201 -5.91 -13.69 -3.81
N ALA A 202 -6.50 -14.87 -3.83
CA ALA A 202 -7.85 -15.08 -3.32
C ALA A 202 -7.80 -15.17 -1.79
N VAL A 203 -8.66 -14.42 -1.12
CA VAL A 203 -8.83 -14.43 0.33
C VAL A 203 -10.31 -14.50 0.68
N THR A 204 -10.64 -15.21 1.75
CA THR A 204 -11.97 -15.21 2.34
C THR A 204 -11.90 -14.59 3.72
N VAL A 205 -12.69 -13.57 3.98
CA VAL A 205 -12.78 -12.91 5.28
C VAL A 205 -14.14 -13.21 5.92
N GLY A 206 -14.12 -13.76 7.14
CA GLY A 206 -15.32 -13.96 7.93
C GLY A 206 -15.71 -12.68 8.69
N VAL A 207 -16.97 -12.29 8.61
CA VAL A 207 -17.53 -11.16 9.38
C VAL A 207 -18.66 -11.68 10.24
N ILE A 208 -18.57 -11.40 11.57
CA ILE A 208 -19.57 -11.82 12.56
C ILE A 208 -20.14 -10.63 13.36
N ASN A 209 -19.56 -9.44 13.22
CA ASN A 209 -20.11 -8.24 13.88
C ASN A 209 -21.54 -7.99 13.37
N PRO A 210 -22.56 -7.89 14.25
CA PRO A 210 -23.98 -7.83 13.85
C PRO A 210 -24.28 -6.68 12.89
N LEU A 211 -23.77 -5.47 13.19
CA LEU A 211 -24.01 -4.30 12.35
C LEU A 211 -23.35 -4.43 10.96
N ALA A 212 -22.11 -4.93 10.92
CA ALA A 212 -21.43 -5.16 9.66
C ALA A 212 -22.13 -6.24 8.82
N VAL A 213 -22.60 -7.32 9.45
CA VAL A 213 -23.40 -8.37 8.79
C VAL A 213 -24.69 -7.78 8.24
N GLU A 214 -25.43 -7.00 9.03
CA GLU A 214 -26.67 -6.36 8.59
C GLU A 214 -26.44 -5.42 7.39
N ILE A 215 -25.40 -4.59 7.46
CA ILE A 215 -25.04 -3.69 6.35
C ILE A 215 -24.72 -4.51 5.10
N ILE A 216 -23.92 -5.57 5.21
CA ILE A 216 -23.48 -6.39 4.08
C ILE A 216 -24.67 -7.12 3.45
N THR A 217 -25.61 -7.66 4.24
CA THR A 217 -26.71 -8.49 3.76
C THR A 217 -27.92 -7.68 3.30
N HIS A 218 -28.32 -6.67 4.07
CA HIS A 218 -29.59 -5.96 3.86
C HIS A 218 -29.41 -4.53 3.35
N HIS A 219 -28.33 -3.85 3.75
CA HIS A 219 -28.11 -2.44 3.48
C HIS A 219 -26.82 -2.16 2.71
N PHE A 220 -26.48 -3.08 1.78
CA PHE A 220 -25.23 -3.01 1.01
C PHE A 220 -25.03 -1.62 0.37
N PRO A 221 -23.88 -0.96 0.60
CA PRO A 221 -23.68 0.41 0.16
C PRO A 221 -23.55 0.52 -1.35
N ARG A 222 -23.94 1.68 -1.89
CA ARG A 222 -23.78 2.01 -3.31
C ARG A 222 -22.30 2.23 -3.63
N GLY A 223 -21.91 1.97 -4.88
CA GLY A 223 -20.56 2.22 -5.38
C GLY A 223 -20.12 3.67 -5.17
N ILE A 224 -18.88 3.85 -4.78
CA ILE A 224 -18.25 5.16 -4.57
C ILE A 224 -16.82 5.13 -5.10
N GLY A 225 -16.34 6.23 -5.69
CA GLY A 225 -14.96 6.34 -6.13
C GLY A 225 -14.00 6.61 -4.97
N ASP A 226 -12.78 6.08 -5.04
CA ASP A 226 -11.74 6.18 -4.00
C ASP A 226 -11.51 7.63 -3.50
N ARG A 227 -11.42 8.60 -4.40
CA ARG A 227 -11.25 10.03 -4.02
C ARG A 227 -12.42 10.56 -3.22
N CYS A 228 -13.66 10.26 -3.64
CA CYS A 228 -14.87 10.68 -2.93
C CYS A 228 -14.97 9.97 -1.59
N PHE A 229 -14.67 8.67 -1.53
CA PHE A 229 -14.63 7.91 -0.30
C PHE A 229 -13.67 8.52 0.73
N ASN A 230 -12.41 8.80 0.34
CA ASN A 230 -11.44 9.41 1.25
C ASN A 230 -11.85 10.81 1.71
N ARG A 231 -12.51 11.62 0.87
CA ARG A 231 -13.01 12.94 1.25
C ARG A 231 -14.16 12.83 2.26
N TYR A 232 -15.19 12.05 1.94
CA TYR A 232 -16.35 11.90 2.81
C TYR A 232 -16.05 11.15 4.10
N MET A 233 -15.07 10.24 4.07
CA MET A 233 -14.60 9.57 5.28
C MET A 233 -14.07 10.59 6.31
N LYS A 234 -13.34 11.62 5.89
CA LYS A 234 -12.89 12.70 6.78
C LYS A 234 -14.06 13.50 7.35
N GLU A 235 -15.07 13.80 6.55
CA GLU A 235 -16.30 14.44 7.01
C GLU A 235 -17.03 13.59 8.07
N VAL A 236 -17.15 12.27 7.85
CA VAL A 236 -17.75 11.34 8.82
C VAL A 236 -16.93 11.29 10.10
N LEU A 237 -15.59 11.21 10.03
CA LEU A 237 -14.71 11.16 11.20
C LEU A 237 -14.77 12.46 12.01
N GLU A 238 -14.83 13.61 11.35
CA GLU A 238 -14.99 14.92 11.99
C GLU A 238 -16.32 15.03 12.75
N LEU A 239 -17.43 14.64 12.10
CA LEU A 239 -18.75 14.60 12.71
C LEU A 239 -18.83 13.60 13.87
N ALA A 240 -18.07 12.51 13.82
CA ALA A 240 -17.96 11.54 14.91
C ALA A 240 -17.09 12.04 16.08
N GLY A 241 -16.56 13.26 16.02
CA GLY A 241 -15.72 13.83 17.07
C GLY A 241 -14.35 13.14 17.21
N ILE A 242 -13.82 12.55 16.12
CA ILE A 242 -12.49 11.94 16.10
C ILE A 242 -11.48 13.02 15.75
N ASN A 243 -11.28 13.95 16.66
CA ASN A 243 -10.53 15.18 16.48
C ASN A 243 -9.30 15.32 17.42
N GLU A 244 -8.94 14.24 18.15
CA GLU A 244 -7.70 14.24 18.93
C GLU A 244 -6.49 14.59 18.06
N GLU A 245 -5.55 15.38 18.59
CA GLU A 245 -4.33 15.75 17.92
C GLU A 245 -3.34 14.58 17.85
N VAL A 246 -2.93 14.25 16.64
CA VAL A 246 -1.95 13.18 16.37
C VAL A 246 -0.87 13.68 15.44
N LYS A 247 0.35 13.13 15.59
CA LYS A 247 1.42 13.34 14.59
C LYS A 247 1.01 12.70 13.27
N GLY A 248 1.08 13.48 12.21
CA GLY A 248 0.69 13.01 10.87
C GLY A 248 1.40 13.77 9.76
N TYR A 249 1.08 13.40 8.52
CA TYR A 249 1.54 14.09 7.33
C TYR A 249 0.37 14.80 6.67
N GLN A 250 0.50 16.10 6.43
CA GLN A 250 -0.42 16.86 5.58
C GLN A 250 0.31 17.49 4.41
N TYR A 251 -0.42 17.67 3.29
CA TYR A 251 0.10 18.36 2.13
C TYR A 251 0.09 19.87 2.41
N ASN A 252 1.27 20.49 2.33
CA ASN A 252 1.42 21.94 2.38
C ASN A 252 1.41 22.49 0.94
N PRO A 253 0.45 23.35 0.57
CA PRO A 253 0.36 23.94 -0.77
C PRO A 253 1.56 24.83 -1.14
N GLU A 254 2.18 25.50 -0.16
CA GLU A 254 3.32 26.39 -0.38
C GLU A 254 4.58 25.63 -0.72
N SER A 255 4.95 24.64 0.11
CA SER A 255 6.11 23.78 -0.14
C SER A 255 5.85 22.71 -1.20
N LYS A 256 4.58 22.49 -1.58
CA LYS A 256 4.11 21.38 -2.44
C LYS A 256 4.55 20.00 -1.95
N ARG A 257 4.75 19.84 -0.64
CA ARG A 257 5.21 18.61 0.02
C ARG A 257 4.26 18.19 1.13
N LYS A 258 4.39 16.95 1.53
CA LYS A 258 3.79 16.47 2.79
C LYS A 258 4.74 16.82 3.94
N GLU A 259 4.24 17.56 4.90
CA GLU A 259 4.97 17.97 6.10
C GLU A 259 4.42 17.25 7.33
N ILE A 260 5.33 17.00 8.27
CA ILE A 260 4.99 16.40 9.57
C ILE A 260 4.50 17.51 10.50
N GLY A 261 3.39 17.26 11.19
CA GLY A 261 2.83 18.17 12.18
C GLY A 261 1.90 17.44 13.14
N LEU A 262 1.32 18.20 14.05
CA LEU A 262 0.17 17.78 14.87
C LEU A 262 -1.10 18.22 14.13
N PHE A 263 -1.99 17.27 13.89
CA PHE A 263 -3.23 17.52 13.18
C PHE A 263 -4.37 16.72 13.82
N PRO A 264 -5.61 17.20 13.74
CA PRO A 264 -6.77 16.40 14.12
C PRO A 264 -6.74 15.04 13.38
N LYS A 265 -6.99 13.95 14.10
CA LYS A 265 -6.87 12.58 13.59
C LYS A 265 -7.69 12.35 12.32
N TYR A 266 -8.91 12.93 12.23
CA TYR A 266 -9.74 12.81 11.03
C TYR A 266 -9.05 13.32 9.75
N GLN A 267 -8.15 14.29 9.87
CA GLN A 267 -7.45 14.88 8.72
C GLN A 267 -6.34 13.99 8.17
N VAL A 268 -5.73 13.15 9.00
CA VAL A 268 -4.59 12.30 8.62
C VAL A 268 -4.97 10.86 8.29
N ILE A 269 -6.15 10.42 8.75
CA ILE A 269 -6.69 9.09 8.43
C ILE A 269 -7.11 9.03 6.95
N SER A 270 -6.83 7.90 6.32
CA SER A 270 -7.17 7.56 4.93
C SER A 270 -7.78 6.16 4.85
N SER A 271 -8.36 5.81 3.71
CA SER A 271 -8.91 4.48 3.47
C SER A 271 -7.88 3.34 3.67
N HIS A 272 -6.59 3.62 3.50
CA HIS A 272 -5.54 2.65 3.78
C HIS A 272 -5.41 2.35 5.30
N ASP A 273 -5.78 3.32 6.11
CA ASP A 273 -5.69 3.18 7.57
C ASP A 273 -6.83 2.32 8.13
N LEU A 274 -7.98 2.14 7.43
CA LEU A 274 -8.98 1.13 7.77
C LEU A 274 -8.37 -0.28 7.81
N ARG A 275 -7.63 -0.64 6.76
CA ARG A 275 -6.93 -1.92 6.71
C ARG A 275 -5.84 -2.04 7.78
N ARG A 276 -5.14 -0.94 8.07
CA ARG A 276 -4.15 -0.89 9.14
C ARG A 276 -4.82 -1.03 10.51
N SER A 277 -5.98 -0.39 10.69
CA SER A 277 -6.79 -0.51 11.91
C SER A 277 -7.20 -1.96 12.17
N PHE A 278 -7.73 -2.66 11.14
CA PHE A 278 -8.01 -4.09 11.23
C PHE A 278 -6.79 -4.87 11.72
N ALA A 279 -5.68 -4.75 11.00
CA ALA A 279 -4.48 -5.51 11.34
C ALA A 279 -3.95 -5.21 12.75
N THR A 280 -3.97 -3.95 13.18
CA THR A 280 -3.44 -3.53 14.50
C THR A 280 -4.39 -3.89 15.64
N ASN A 281 -5.70 -3.70 15.47
CA ASN A 281 -6.68 -3.98 16.53
C ASN A 281 -6.83 -5.46 16.85
N PHE A 282 -6.59 -6.34 15.86
CA PHE A 282 -6.66 -7.79 16.03
C PHE A 282 -5.30 -8.46 16.33
N PHE A 283 -4.18 -7.74 16.13
CA PHE A 283 -2.85 -8.28 16.44
C PHE A 283 -2.74 -8.63 17.93
N GLY A 284 -2.23 -9.82 18.22
CA GLY A 284 -2.13 -10.37 19.57
C GLY A 284 -3.44 -10.95 20.14
N LYS A 285 -4.59 -10.73 19.46
CA LYS A 285 -5.88 -11.34 19.81
C LYS A 285 -6.23 -12.50 18.88
N ILE A 286 -5.83 -12.39 17.62
CA ILE A 286 -5.96 -13.41 16.58
C ILE A 286 -4.54 -13.77 16.13
N GLU A 287 -4.33 -15.03 15.81
CA GLU A 287 -3.04 -15.54 15.34
C GLU A 287 -2.55 -14.79 14.11
N THR A 288 -1.27 -14.40 14.12
CA THR A 288 -0.66 -13.59 13.04
C THR A 288 -0.81 -14.21 11.64
N PRO A 289 -0.63 -15.55 11.45
CA PRO A 289 -0.83 -16.17 10.14
C PRO A 289 -2.25 -16.01 9.59
N ILE A 290 -3.27 -16.04 10.47
CA ILE A 290 -4.67 -15.82 10.09
C ILE A 290 -4.86 -14.37 9.60
N LEU A 291 -4.37 -13.38 10.37
CA LEU A 291 -4.43 -11.97 9.97
C LEU A 291 -3.67 -11.69 8.67
N MET A 292 -2.52 -12.34 8.49
CA MET A 292 -1.73 -12.26 7.27
C MET A 292 -2.49 -12.82 6.06
N ASN A 293 -3.15 -13.96 6.22
CA ASN A 293 -3.98 -14.57 5.18
C ASN A 293 -5.12 -13.62 4.79
N MET A 294 -5.91 -13.15 5.75
CA MET A 294 -7.03 -12.21 5.50
C MET A 294 -6.56 -10.92 4.83
N THR A 295 -5.42 -10.38 5.26
CA THR A 295 -4.86 -9.17 4.67
C THR A 295 -4.01 -9.43 3.42
N GLY A 296 -3.71 -10.67 3.04
CA GLY A 296 -2.89 -11.05 1.90
C GLY A 296 -1.44 -10.58 2.01
N HIS A 297 -0.84 -10.71 3.20
CA HIS A 297 0.59 -10.51 3.41
C HIS A 297 1.34 -11.84 3.33
N SER A 298 2.35 -11.91 2.47
CA SER A 298 3.15 -13.12 2.26
C SER A 298 4.35 -13.25 3.20
N ARG A 299 4.73 -12.16 3.89
CA ARG A 299 5.88 -12.12 4.81
C ARG A 299 5.49 -11.45 6.12
N GLU A 300 5.76 -12.12 7.23
CA GLU A 300 5.48 -11.61 8.58
C GLU A 300 6.22 -10.29 8.85
N SER A 301 7.49 -10.19 8.49
CA SER A 301 8.26 -8.94 8.65
C SER A 301 7.62 -7.74 7.94
N THR A 302 6.96 -7.97 6.80
CA THR A 302 6.21 -6.94 6.08
C THR A 302 4.92 -6.58 6.83
N PHE A 303 4.21 -7.56 7.37
CA PHE A 303 3.02 -7.37 8.18
C PHE A 303 3.33 -6.60 9.47
N LEU A 304 4.35 -7.00 10.21
CA LEU A 304 4.79 -6.34 11.44
C LEU A 304 5.24 -4.89 11.19
N SER A 305 6.00 -4.66 10.11
CA SER A 305 6.36 -3.30 9.68
C SER A 305 5.13 -2.47 9.31
N TYR A 306 4.10 -3.11 8.77
CA TYR A 306 2.86 -2.45 8.37
C TYR A 306 2.06 -1.94 9.56
N ILE A 307 2.06 -2.67 10.68
CA ILE A 307 1.40 -2.28 11.93
C ILE A 307 2.33 -1.56 12.94
N GLY A 308 3.58 -1.27 12.55
CA GLY A 308 4.54 -0.53 13.39
C GLY A 308 5.11 -1.33 14.58
N ARG A 309 5.08 -2.67 14.52
CA ARG A 309 5.49 -3.54 15.61
C ARG A 309 6.90 -4.15 15.49
N ASN A 310 7.69 -3.75 14.48
CA ASN A 310 9.00 -4.35 14.22
C ASN A 310 10.02 -4.25 15.37
N ASN A 311 9.87 -3.28 16.28
CA ASN A 311 10.86 -2.97 17.31
C ASN A 311 10.26 -2.83 18.72
N ASN A 312 9.00 -3.16 18.93
CA ASN A 312 8.38 -3.04 20.25
C ASN A 312 8.54 -4.37 21.03
N ARG A 313 9.68 -4.52 21.71
CA ARG A 313 10.00 -5.71 22.53
C ARG A 313 9.00 -5.93 23.65
N ASP A 314 8.56 -4.86 24.31
CA ASP A 314 7.63 -4.92 25.43
C ASP A 314 6.26 -5.42 24.98
N ALA A 315 5.76 -4.97 23.82
CA ALA A 315 4.50 -5.47 23.28
C ALA A 315 4.52 -6.96 22.96
N TYR A 316 5.67 -7.52 22.55
CA TYR A 316 5.81 -8.98 22.39
C TYR A 316 5.83 -9.71 23.73
N ALA A 317 6.51 -9.15 24.73
CA ALA A 317 6.51 -9.70 26.08
C ALA A 317 5.11 -9.70 26.70
N ASP A 318 4.33 -8.61 26.53
CA ASP A 318 2.94 -8.49 26.99
C ASP A 318 2.02 -9.53 26.31
N ILE A 319 2.18 -9.72 25.00
CA ILE A 319 1.42 -10.74 24.24
C ILE A 319 1.76 -12.15 24.78
N PHE A 320 3.04 -12.44 25.02
CA PHE A 320 3.47 -13.70 25.56
C PHE A 320 2.88 -13.94 26.97
N MET A 321 3.02 -12.98 27.86
CA MET A 321 2.46 -13.07 29.22
C MET A 321 0.94 -13.26 29.22
N SER A 322 0.22 -12.53 28.40
CA SER A 322 -1.23 -12.68 28.22
C SER A 322 -1.61 -14.07 27.70
N GLY A 323 -0.79 -14.63 26.79
CA GLY A 323 -0.97 -15.99 26.29
C GLY A 323 -0.77 -17.06 27.38
N VAL A 324 0.27 -16.88 28.20
CA VAL A 324 0.55 -17.79 29.34
C VAL A 324 -0.58 -17.77 30.35
N LEU A 325 -1.10 -16.58 30.70
CA LEU A 325 -2.24 -16.45 31.62
C LEU A 325 -3.48 -17.20 31.12
N LYS A 326 -3.82 -17.05 29.84
CA LYS A 326 -4.95 -17.81 29.24
C LYS A 326 -4.76 -19.33 29.29
N ILE A 327 -3.53 -19.82 29.13
CA ILE A 327 -3.21 -21.25 29.26
C ILE A 327 -3.39 -21.73 30.71
N GLN A 328 -2.97 -20.92 31.67
CA GLN A 328 -3.12 -21.22 33.10
C GLN A 328 -4.59 -21.25 33.53
N GLU A 329 -5.40 -20.28 33.09
CA GLU A 329 -6.84 -20.25 33.33
C GLU A 329 -7.56 -21.49 32.79
N LYS A 330 -7.23 -21.91 31.55
CA LYS A 330 -7.80 -23.12 30.95
C LYS A 330 -7.40 -24.38 31.71
N ARG A 331 -6.18 -24.44 32.23
CA ARG A 331 -5.74 -25.58 33.06
C ARG A 331 -6.48 -25.64 34.39
N SER A 332 -6.62 -24.54 35.09
CA SER A 332 -7.36 -24.47 36.36
C SER A 332 -8.85 -24.84 36.21
N LEU A 333 -9.46 -24.45 35.11
CA LEU A 333 -10.84 -24.85 34.78
C LEU A 333 -10.96 -26.37 34.52
N ASN A 334 -10.03 -26.94 33.78
CA ASN A 334 -10.02 -28.38 33.50
C ASN A 334 -9.74 -29.22 34.78
N ASP A 335 -8.82 -28.76 35.62
CA ASP A 335 -8.53 -29.43 36.92
C ASP A 335 -9.73 -29.33 37.88
N GLY A 336 -10.48 -28.22 37.86
CA GLY A 336 -11.74 -28.07 38.62
C GLY A 336 -12.83 -29.02 38.12
N TYR A 337 -12.97 -29.19 36.80
CA TYR A 337 -13.93 -30.15 36.20
C TYR A 337 -13.57 -31.61 36.53
N SER A 338 -12.29 -31.97 36.47
CA SER A 338 -11.83 -33.31 36.78
C SER A 338 -12.05 -33.69 38.26
N LYS A 339 -11.93 -32.74 39.17
CA LYS A 339 -12.24 -32.92 40.60
C LYS A 339 -13.75 -33.02 40.88
N ALA A 340 -14.58 -32.29 40.12
CA ALA A 340 -16.04 -32.29 40.28
C ALA A 340 -16.70 -33.57 39.73
N VAL A 341 -16.06 -34.24 38.74
CA VAL A 341 -16.55 -35.50 38.16
C VAL A 341 -16.05 -36.73 38.95
N ALA A 342 -15.04 -36.56 39.84
CA ALA A 342 -14.49 -37.62 40.66
C ALA A 342 -15.12 -37.69 42.08
N MET A 343 -16.08 -36.82 42.37
CA MET A 343 -16.94 -36.89 43.55
C MET A 343 -18.35 -37.38 43.16
#